data_4a003b12cc8dc4c5129297de4b00a937
#
_entry.id   4a003b12cc8dc4c5129297de4b00a937
#
_cell.length_a   1.000
_cell.length_b   1.000
_cell.length_c   1.000
_cell.angle_alpha   90.00
_cell.angle_beta   90.00
_cell.angle_gamma   90.00
#
_symmetry.space_group_name_H-M   'P 1'
#
loop_
_entity.id
_entity.type
_entity.pdbx_description
1 polymer ?
#
loop_
_entity_poly.entity_id
_entity_poly.type
_entity_poly.pdbx_seq_one_letter_code
_entity_poly.pdbx_strand_id
1 'polypeptide(L)'
;NRHDLDRICADRPVVVESYCLHCIWVNTKAIELAGLSEKTPDPETGEIVREESGYPAGVFFDMEAINLIKNNLDNYDYTVEQYKQTLKRFQKECASCYGITLVNDCMCTENAVTAYKELAAENELDMRFRGVYLLENCNHESVNAIKDRLGKDNVNETFEINTIKVFVEGEFVMLEPYSPEFIKTHGLEEGYCGRLFFKDDELKDAFAACMETGKQIHIHAMGDG
;
A
#
# COMPACT_ATOMS: atom_id res chain seq x y z
N ASN A 1 7.09 -8.69 -19.21
CA ASN A 1 6.28 -9.80 -18.68
C ASN A 1 7.13 -10.72 -17.79
N ARG A 2 6.51 -11.72 -17.14
CA ARG A 2 7.19 -12.66 -16.23
C ARG A 2 8.42 -13.35 -16.85
N HIS A 3 8.40 -13.67 -18.14
CA HIS A 3 9.50 -14.32 -18.83
C HIS A 3 10.78 -13.48 -18.90
N ASP A 4 10.66 -12.16 -18.84
CA ASP A 4 11.83 -11.27 -18.80
C ASP A 4 12.56 -11.41 -17.46
N LEU A 5 11.80 -11.54 -16.37
CA LEU A 5 12.36 -11.81 -15.04
C LEU A 5 12.84 -13.26 -14.90
N ASP A 6 12.15 -14.23 -15.50
CA ASP A 6 12.59 -15.64 -15.51
C ASP A 6 13.96 -15.82 -16.15
N ARG A 7 14.30 -15.02 -17.18
CA ARG A 7 15.63 -15.04 -17.80
C ARG A 7 16.75 -14.56 -16.86
N ILE A 8 16.38 -13.75 -15.87
CA ILE A 8 17.33 -13.22 -14.87
C ILE A 8 17.42 -14.15 -13.67
N CYS A 9 16.26 -14.61 -13.18
CA CYS A 9 16.16 -15.45 -12.00
C CYS A 9 14.87 -16.29 -12.06
N ALA A 10 14.99 -17.58 -12.34
CA ALA A 10 13.88 -18.52 -12.45
C ALA A 10 13.66 -19.40 -11.20
N ASP A 11 14.66 -19.51 -10.34
CA ASP A 11 14.69 -20.44 -9.19
C ASP A 11 14.17 -19.84 -7.90
N ARG A 12 14.00 -18.52 -7.84
CA ARG A 12 13.52 -17.77 -6.66
C ARG A 12 12.42 -16.78 -7.07
N PRO A 13 11.49 -16.44 -6.16
CA PRO A 13 10.51 -15.41 -6.45
C PRO A 13 11.22 -14.05 -6.64
N VAL A 14 10.82 -13.35 -7.70
CA VAL A 14 11.27 -11.99 -7.99
C VAL A 14 10.03 -11.11 -8.03
N VAL A 15 10.05 -10.03 -7.27
CA VAL A 15 9.02 -9.01 -7.26
C VAL A 15 9.68 -7.65 -7.46
N VAL A 16 9.22 -6.91 -8.43
CA VAL A 16 9.66 -5.54 -8.71
C VAL A 16 8.45 -4.63 -8.52
N GLU A 17 8.52 -3.74 -7.56
CA GLU A 17 7.47 -2.74 -7.33
C GLU A 17 7.72 -1.51 -8.21
N SER A 18 6.63 -0.98 -8.78
CA SER A 18 6.68 0.29 -9.45
C SER A 18 6.87 1.44 -8.45
N TYR A 19 7.42 2.55 -8.92
CA TYR A 19 7.62 3.74 -8.09
C TYR A 19 6.29 4.29 -7.50
N CYS A 20 5.20 4.17 -8.23
CA CYS A 20 3.88 4.64 -7.78
C CYS A 20 3.20 3.68 -6.80
N LEU A 21 3.73 2.47 -6.59
CA LEU A 21 3.19 1.40 -5.75
C LEU A 21 1.84 0.82 -6.23
N HIS A 22 1.31 1.26 -7.37
CA HIS A 22 0.07 0.75 -7.97
C HIS A 22 0.29 -0.44 -8.91
N CYS A 23 1.52 -0.90 -9.08
CA CYS A 23 1.82 -2.02 -9.95
C CYS A 23 3.02 -2.80 -9.41
N ILE A 24 2.94 -4.11 -9.51
CA ILE A 24 4.11 -4.99 -9.34
C ILE A 24 4.35 -5.82 -10.59
N TRP A 25 5.61 -6.14 -10.82
CA TRP A 25 6.06 -7.04 -11.86
C TRP A 25 6.78 -8.23 -11.23
N VAL A 26 6.30 -9.44 -11.52
CA VAL A 26 6.77 -10.66 -10.88
C VAL A 26 7.15 -11.73 -11.90
N ASN A 27 8.04 -12.65 -11.50
CA ASN A 27 8.43 -13.78 -12.30
C ASN A 27 7.46 -14.97 -12.12
N THR A 28 7.63 -16.02 -12.94
CA THR A 28 6.83 -17.24 -12.87
C THR A 28 6.88 -17.88 -11.49
N LYS A 29 8.05 -17.90 -10.86
CA LYS A 29 8.23 -18.51 -9.54
C LYS A 29 7.41 -17.84 -8.44
N ALA A 30 7.26 -16.52 -8.49
CA ALA A 30 6.41 -15.78 -7.55
C ALA A 30 4.92 -16.12 -7.75
N ILE A 31 4.46 -16.22 -9.02
CA ILE A 31 3.08 -16.61 -9.37
C ILE A 31 2.76 -18.03 -8.86
N GLU A 32 3.67 -18.98 -9.09
CA GLU A 32 3.53 -20.37 -8.64
C GLU A 32 3.44 -20.48 -7.10
N LEU A 33 4.34 -19.78 -6.39
CA LEU A 33 4.34 -19.78 -4.93
C LEU A 33 3.09 -19.12 -4.35
N ALA A 34 2.57 -18.11 -5.02
CA ALA A 34 1.31 -17.46 -4.66
C ALA A 34 0.07 -18.34 -5.01
N GLY A 35 0.27 -19.48 -5.69
CA GLY A 35 -0.82 -20.41 -6.05
C GLY A 35 -1.77 -19.88 -7.13
N LEU A 36 -1.32 -18.89 -7.92
CA LEU A 36 -2.15 -18.29 -8.96
C LEU A 36 -2.09 -19.09 -10.25
N SER A 37 -3.18 -19.05 -11.00
CA SER A 37 -3.33 -19.79 -12.25
C SER A 37 -4.26 -19.05 -13.23
N GLU A 38 -4.50 -19.65 -14.39
CA GLU A 38 -5.49 -19.18 -15.37
C GLU A 38 -6.92 -19.14 -14.83
N LYS A 39 -7.19 -19.83 -13.71
CA LYS A 39 -8.52 -19.88 -13.07
C LYS A 39 -8.67 -18.86 -11.94
N THR A 40 -7.61 -18.21 -11.52
CA THR A 40 -7.68 -17.18 -10.49
C THR A 40 -8.47 -16.00 -11.03
N PRO A 41 -9.60 -15.61 -10.42
CA PRO A 41 -10.37 -14.45 -10.87
C PRO A 41 -9.60 -13.15 -10.59
N ASP A 42 -9.89 -12.11 -11.33
CA ASP A 42 -9.48 -10.77 -10.95
C ASP A 42 -10.24 -10.34 -9.70
N PRO A 43 -9.58 -9.64 -8.77
CA PRO A 43 -10.25 -9.10 -7.60
C PRO A 43 -11.23 -7.97 -7.99
N GLU A 44 -12.09 -7.56 -7.04
CA GLU A 44 -13.04 -6.47 -7.30
C GLU A 44 -12.34 -5.15 -7.63
N THR A 45 -11.21 -4.88 -6.96
CA THR A 45 -10.38 -3.69 -7.19
C THR A 45 -8.96 -4.11 -7.55
N GLY A 46 -8.66 -4.11 -8.84
CA GLY A 46 -7.35 -4.49 -9.34
C GLY A 46 -7.42 -5.37 -10.58
N GLU A 47 -6.29 -5.56 -11.23
CA GLU A 47 -6.20 -6.28 -12.49
C GLU A 47 -5.02 -7.24 -12.47
N ILE A 48 -5.25 -8.45 -12.97
CA ILE A 48 -4.20 -9.42 -13.28
C ILE A 48 -3.99 -9.39 -14.80
N VAL A 49 -2.91 -8.81 -15.27
CA VAL A 49 -2.57 -8.87 -16.70
C VAL A 49 -2.33 -10.32 -17.11
N ARG A 50 -2.99 -10.76 -18.20
CA ARG A 50 -2.96 -12.16 -18.64
C ARG A 50 -2.35 -12.33 -20.02
N GLU A 51 -1.77 -13.48 -20.22
CA GLU A 51 -1.37 -13.98 -21.54
C GLU A 51 -2.59 -14.50 -22.33
N GLU A 52 -2.43 -14.77 -23.61
CA GLU A 52 -3.50 -15.37 -24.45
C GLU A 52 -4.04 -16.69 -23.87
N SER A 53 -3.22 -17.42 -23.14
CA SER A 53 -3.61 -18.66 -22.44
C SER A 53 -4.52 -18.43 -21.23
N GLY A 54 -4.68 -17.19 -20.77
CA GLY A 54 -5.35 -16.82 -19.54
C GLY A 54 -4.43 -16.85 -18.30
N TYR A 55 -3.20 -17.36 -18.41
CA TYR A 55 -2.25 -17.41 -17.32
C TYR A 55 -1.72 -16.00 -16.97
N PRO A 56 -1.47 -15.67 -15.68
CA PRO A 56 -0.94 -14.36 -15.31
C PRO A 56 0.37 -14.03 -16.04
N ALA A 57 0.42 -12.88 -16.72
CA ALA A 57 1.59 -12.42 -17.46
C ALA A 57 2.72 -11.87 -16.57
N GLY A 58 2.46 -11.78 -15.25
CA GLY A 58 3.41 -11.31 -14.26
C GLY A 58 3.29 -9.84 -13.92
N VAL A 59 2.22 -9.17 -14.33
CA VAL A 59 1.93 -7.79 -13.98
C VAL A 59 0.60 -7.73 -13.26
N PHE A 60 0.57 -7.04 -12.13
CA PHE A 60 -0.59 -6.92 -11.25
C PHE A 60 -0.77 -5.44 -10.91
N PHE A 61 -1.97 -4.94 -11.12
CA PHE A 61 -2.32 -3.56 -10.81
C PHE A 61 -3.22 -3.47 -9.58
N ASP A 62 -3.00 -2.44 -8.78
CA ASP A 62 -3.70 -2.06 -7.58
C ASP A 62 -3.64 -3.07 -6.42
N MET A 63 -4.01 -2.58 -5.23
CA MET A 63 -3.69 -3.23 -3.96
C MET A 63 -4.25 -4.64 -3.84
N GLU A 64 -5.48 -4.90 -4.29
CA GLU A 64 -6.07 -6.24 -4.15
C GLU A 64 -5.36 -7.27 -5.03
N ALA A 65 -5.04 -6.92 -6.30
CA ALA A 65 -4.30 -7.80 -7.17
C ALA A 65 -2.85 -7.98 -6.69
N ILE A 66 -2.21 -6.91 -6.22
CA ILE A 66 -0.87 -6.96 -5.60
C ILE A 66 -0.88 -7.87 -4.37
N ASN A 67 -1.91 -7.79 -3.53
CA ASN A 67 -2.03 -8.59 -2.33
C ASN A 67 -2.20 -10.10 -2.60
N LEU A 68 -2.67 -10.50 -3.79
CA LEU A 68 -2.64 -11.90 -4.20
C LEU A 68 -1.21 -12.48 -4.24
N ILE A 69 -0.24 -11.64 -4.53
CA ILE A 69 1.19 -12.01 -4.48
C ILE A 69 1.74 -11.80 -3.07
N LYS A 70 1.58 -10.61 -2.50
CA LYS A 70 2.18 -10.22 -1.21
C LYS A 70 1.80 -11.16 -0.07
N ASN A 71 0.52 -11.49 0.06
CA ASN A 71 0.00 -12.30 1.17
C ASN A 71 0.36 -13.79 1.05
N ASN A 72 0.83 -14.23 -0.11
CA ASN A 72 1.16 -15.63 -0.38
C ASN A 72 2.67 -15.87 -0.58
N LEU A 73 3.49 -14.84 -0.44
CA LEU A 73 4.95 -14.99 -0.44
C LEU A 73 5.51 -14.81 0.97
N ASP A 74 6.23 -15.82 1.43
CA ASP A 74 6.96 -15.71 2.70
C ASP A 74 7.98 -14.57 2.65
N ASN A 75 8.07 -13.82 3.74
CA ASN A 75 9.04 -12.72 3.90
C ASN A 75 8.92 -11.60 2.84
N TYR A 76 7.71 -11.30 2.38
CA TYR A 76 7.50 -10.18 1.48
C TYR A 76 7.79 -8.83 2.17
N ASP A 77 7.32 -8.66 3.40
CA ASP A 77 7.63 -7.47 4.19
C ASP A 77 9.03 -7.56 4.81
N TYR A 78 9.62 -6.41 5.07
CA TYR A 78 10.90 -6.33 5.78
C TYR A 78 10.73 -6.76 7.23
N THR A 79 11.75 -7.43 7.78
CA THR A 79 11.78 -7.73 9.21
C THR A 79 11.96 -6.46 10.05
N VAL A 80 11.59 -6.51 11.33
CA VAL A 80 11.80 -5.40 12.27
C VAL A 80 13.26 -4.94 12.26
N GLU A 81 14.21 -5.87 12.27
CA GLU A 81 15.63 -5.54 12.26
C GLU A 81 16.07 -4.83 10.96
N GLN A 82 15.56 -5.25 9.81
CA GLN A 82 15.82 -4.57 8.53
C GLN A 82 15.23 -3.14 8.52
N TYR A 83 14.03 -2.95 9.08
CA TYR A 83 13.47 -1.62 9.27
C TYR A 83 14.34 -0.76 10.18
N LYS A 84 14.79 -1.29 11.34
CA LYS A 84 15.67 -0.56 12.27
C LYS A 84 16.96 -0.10 11.58
N GLN A 85 17.60 -0.98 10.83
CA GLN A 85 18.83 -0.65 10.08
C GLN A 85 18.57 0.41 9.01
N THR A 86 17.47 0.29 8.27
CA THR A 86 17.08 1.26 7.23
C THR A 86 16.78 2.62 7.84
N LEU A 87 16.05 2.67 8.94
CA LEU A 87 15.71 3.92 9.63
C LEU A 87 16.96 4.63 10.17
N LYS A 88 17.88 3.90 10.81
CA LYS A 88 19.17 4.45 11.25
C LYS A 88 19.98 5.04 10.10
N ARG A 89 20.02 4.33 8.98
CA ARG A 89 20.69 4.79 7.76
C ARG A 89 20.01 6.02 7.16
N PHE A 90 18.68 6.00 7.06
CA PHE A 90 17.89 7.12 6.55
C PHE A 90 18.12 8.39 7.36
N GLN A 91 18.08 8.32 8.69
CA GLN A 91 18.36 9.47 9.56
C GLN A 91 19.74 10.07 9.26
N LYS A 92 20.75 9.22 9.18
CA LYS A 92 22.13 9.66 9.01
C LYS A 92 22.44 10.16 7.61
N GLU A 93 22.04 9.43 6.58
CA GLU A 93 22.47 9.65 5.19
C GLU A 93 21.53 10.56 4.41
N CYS A 94 20.24 10.60 4.77
CA CYS A 94 19.24 11.35 4.03
C CYS A 94 18.76 12.57 4.82
N ALA A 95 18.18 12.33 5.99
CA ALA A 95 17.45 13.39 6.69
C ALA A 95 18.37 14.43 7.33
N SER A 96 19.42 14.01 8.05
CA SER A 96 20.34 14.92 8.75
C SER A 96 21.11 15.81 7.78
N CYS A 97 21.46 15.30 6.58
CA CYS A 97 22.17 16.08 5.57
C CYS A 97 21.38 17.28 5.03
N TYR A 98 20.05 17.22 5.13
CA TYR A 98 19.15 18.28 4.64
C TYR A 98 18.46 19.06 5.76
N GLY A 99 18.82 18.81 7.01
CA GLY A 99 18.20 19.48 8.16
C GLY A 99 16.74 19.07 8.40
N ILE A 100 16.35 17.89 7.97
CA ILE A 100 15.00 17.34 8.21
C ILE A 100 14.90 16.90 9.66
N THR A 101 13.94 17.42 10.40
CA THR A 101 13.73 17.14 11.83
C THR A 101 12.43 16.40 12.14
N LEU A 102 11.54 16.26 11.13
CA LEU A 102 10.29 15.54 11.25
C LEU A 102 9.95 14.87 9.92
N VAL A 103 9.50 13.61 9.98
CA VAL A 103 9.07 12.83 8.84
C VAL A 103 7.68 12.24 9.15
N ASN A 104 6.78 12.30 8.17
CA ASN A 104 5.55 11.52 8.17
C ASN A 104 5.78 10.26 7.33
N ASP A 105 5.63 9.09 7.95
CA ASP A 105 5.57 7.81 7.24
C ASP A 105 4.11 7.49 6.95
N CYS A 106 3.71 7.69 5.70
CA CYS A 106 2.30 7.74 5.29
C CYS A 106 1.62 6.37 5.20
N MET A 107 2.35 5.27 5.43
CA MET A 107 1.80 3.91 5.39
C MET A 107 2.70 2.94 6.14
N CYS A 108 2.57 2.91 7.47
CA CYS A 108 3.38 2.03 8.30
C CYS A 108 2.83 0.60 8.30
N THR A 109 3.69 -0.38 8.01
CA THR A 109 3.41 -1.80 8.29
C THR A 109 3.60 -2.10 9.78
N GLU A 110 3.12 -3.26 10.24
CA GLU A 110 3.27 -3.70 11.63
C GLU A 110 4.75 -3.80 12.05
N ASN A 111 5.59 -4.30 11.16
CA ASN A 111 7.02 -4.42 11.41
C ASN A 111 7.70 -3.04 11.47
N ALA A 112 7.28 -2.11 10.62
CA ALA A 112 7.75 -0.72 10.66
C ALA A 112 7.38 -0.05 11.98
N VAL A 113 6.11 -0.16 12.42
CA VAL A 113 5.65 0.38 13.72
C VAL A 113 6.46 -0.20 14.87
N THR A 114 6.69 -1.51 14.87
CA THR A 114 7.51 -2.16 15.90
C THR A 114 8.94 -1.63 15.90
N ALA A 115 9.55 -1.47 14.72
CA ALA A 115 10.90 -0.92 14.60
C ALA A 115 11.00 0.52 15.12
N TYR A 116 10.03 1.37 14.78
CA TYR A 116 9.97 2.74 15.31
C TYR A 116 9.84 2.76 16.84
N LYS A 117 8.97 1.90 17.40
CA LYS A 117 8.75 1.82 18.85
C LYS A 117 10.02 1.39 19.58
N GLU A 118 10.72 0.37 19.08
CA GLU A 118 11.96 -0.09 19.67
C GLU A 118 13.04 0.98 19.61
N LEU A 119 13.26 1.61 18.44
CA LEU A 119 14.24 2.68 18.30
C LEU A 119 13.92 3.90 19.18
N ALA A 120 12.64 4.27 19.30
CA ALA A 120 12.22 5.35 20.20
C ALA A 120 12.49 5.01 21.66
N ALA A 121 12.19 3.77 22.08
CA ALA A 121 12.46 3.30 23.45
C ALA A 121 13.97 3.23 23.77
N GLU A 122 14.77 2.89 22.77
CA GLU A 122 16.24 2.84 22.84
C GLU A 122 16.89 4.24 22.74
N ASN A 123 16.12 5.31 22.50
CA ASN A 123 16.59 6.67 22.21
C ASN A 123 17.53 6.73 20.98
N GLU A 124 17.25 5.93 19.97
CA GLU A 124 18.02 5.85 18.72
C GLU A 124 17.33 6.59 17.54
N LEU A 125 16.26 7.33 17.80
CA LEU A 125 15.66 8.25 16.84
C LEU A 125 16.17 9.66 17.07
N ASP A 126 16.94 10.18 16.10
CA ASP A 126 17.53 11.52 16.12
C ASP A 126 16.54 12.61 15.67
N MET A 127 15.39 12.21 15.16
CA MET A 127 14.33 13.08 14.67
C MET A 127 12.96 12.54 15.04
N ARG A 128 11.94 13.33 14.77
CA ARG A 128 10.55 12.92 15.03
C ARG A 128 9.96 12.19 13.83
N PHE A 129 9.30 11.08 14.10
CA PHE A 129 8.52 10.33 13.12
C PHE A 129 7.04 10.32 13.51
N ARG A 130 6.20 10.58 12.54
CA ARG A 130 4.75 10.47 12.63
C ARG A 130 4.31 9.32 11.74
N GLY A 131 3.89 8.23 12.35
CA GLY A 131 3.37 7.07 11.65
C GLY A 131 1.90 7.26 11.29
N VAL A 132 1.47 6.61 10.23
CA VAL A 132 0.11 6.64 9.73
C VAL A 132 -0.40 5.21 9.56
N TYR A 133 -1.53 4.87 10.18
CA TYR A 133 -2.18 3.59 9.97
C TYR A 133 -3.04 3.61 8.71
N LEU A 134 -2.86 2.61 7.87
CA LEU A 134 -3.74 2.38 6.72
C LEU A 134 -5.07 1.77 7.19
N LEU A 135 -6.17 2.38 6.77
CA LEU A 135 -7.52 1.81 6.86
C LEU A 135 -7.79 1.04 5.57
N GLU A 136 -7.67 -0.28 5.62
CA GLU A 136 -7.87 -1.14 4.45
C GLU A 136 -9.34 -1.29 4.06
N ASN A 137 -10.25 -1.20 5.04
CA ASN A 137 -11.69 -1.29 4.84
C ASN A 137 -12.41 -0.13 5.53
N CYS A 138 -13.26 0.56 4.80
CA CYS A 138 -14.08 1.65 5.33
C CYS A 138 -15.32 1.12 6.06
N ASN A 139 -15.12 0.49 7.22
CA ASN A 139 -16.20 0.06 8.10
C ASN A 139 -15.87 0.33 9.58
N HIS A 140 -16.90 0.34 10.42
CA HIS A 140 -16.74 0.64 11.85
C HIS A 140 -15.81 -0.33 12.59
N GLU A 141 -15.75 -1.60 12.19
CA GLU A 141 -14.89 -2.60 12.83
C GLU A 141 -13.41 -2.26 12.60
N SER A 142 -13.03 -1.97 11.36
CA SER A 142 -11.67 -1.58 10.98
C SER A 142 -11.25 -0.27 11.66
N VAL A 143 -12.13 0.73 11.70
CA VAL A 143 -11.85 2.00 12.39
C VAL A 143 -11.68 1.77 13.90
N ASN A 144 -12.53 0.96 14.53
CA ASN A 144 -12.42 0.67 15.96
C ASN A 144 -11.15 -0.11 16.29
N ALA A 145 -10.72 -1.05 15.43
CA ALA A 145 -9.46 -1.76 15.62
C ALA A 145 -8.26 -0.79 15.61
N ILE A 146 -8.24 0.16 14.70
CA ILE A 146 -7.20 1.21 14.66
C ILE A 146 -7.32 2.13 15.86
N LYS A 147 -8.55 2.56 16.23
CA LYS A 147 -8.82 3.44 17.38
C LYS A 147 -8.25 2.88 18.68
N ASP A 148 -8.41 1.59 18.92
CA ASP A 148 -7.90 0.90 20.11
C ASP A 148 -6.35 0.89 20.16
N ARG A 149 -5.70 1.01 19.03
CA ARG A 149 -4.24 1.04 18.88
C ARG A 149 -3.67 2.46 18.95
N LEU A 150 -4.42 3.45 18.46
CA LEU A 150 -4.00 4.85 18.47
C LEU A 150 -3.69 5.31 19.89
N GLY A 151 -2.49 5.81 20.08
CA GLY A 151 -1.98 6.24 21.39
C GLY A 151 -1.31 5.13 22.21
N LYS A 152 -1.62 3.84 22.00
CA LYS A 152 -0.89 2.74 22.62
C LYS A 152 0.47 2.50 21.97
N ASP A 153 0.61 2.88 20.71
CA ASP A 153 1.85 2.75 19.95
C ASP A 153 2.75 4.00 20.04
N ASN A 154 2.31 5.02 20.77
CA ASN A 154 3.16 6.17 21.09
C ASN A 154 4.14 5.79 22.18
N VAL A 155 5.42 6.11 21.97
CA VAL A 155 6.47 5.81 22.93
C VAL A 155 6.93 7.10 23.65
N ASN A 156 7.31 8.09 22.85
CA ASN A 156 7.78 9.40 23.35
C ASN A 156 7.60 10.45 22.25
N GLU A 157 8.17 11.63 22.40
CA GLU A 157 8.06 12.72 21.43
C GLU A 157 8.73 12.43 20.08
N THR A 158 9.58 11.39 19.98
CA THR A 158 10.26 11.04 18.73
C THR A 158 9.43 10.12 17.84
N PHE A 159 8.50 9.33 18.40
CA PHE A 159 7.57 8.50 17.62
C PHE A 159 6.16 8.52 18.18
N GLU A 160 5.22 8.86 17.32
CA GLU A 160 3.78 8.73 17.59
C GLU A 160 3.01 8.39 16.33
N ILE A 161 1.88 7.70 16.49
CA ILE A 161 0.88 7.47 15.45
C ILE A 161 -0.37 8.24 15.82
N ASN A 162 -0.73 9.21 14.98
CA ASN A 162 -1.86 10.10 15.21
C ASN A 162 -2.75 10.30 13.98
N THR A 163 -2.50 9.56 12.92
CA THR A 163 -3.15 9.73 11.62
C THR A 163 -3.65 8.39 11.09
N ILE A 164 -4.82 8.43 10.45
CA ILE A 164 -5.43 7.31 9.75
C ILE A 164 -5.40 7.63 8.25
N LYS A 165 -4.89 6.73 7.42
CA LYS A 165 -4.82 6.86 5.97
C LYS A 165 -5.97 6.11 5.32
N VAL A 166 -6.61 6.76 4.37
CA VAL A 166 -7.65 6.16 3.52
C VAL A 166 -7.27 6.37 2.06
N PHE A 167 -7.33 5.32 1.25
CA PHE A 167 -7.32 5.42 -0.20
C PHE A 167 -8.77 5.35 -0.68
N VAL A 168 -9.26 6.40 -1.33
CA VAL A 168 -10.63 6.42 -1.84
C VAL A 168 -10.73 5.95 -3.28
N GLU A 169 -9.61 5.99 -3.99
CA GLU A 169 -9.51 5.59 -5.40
C GLU A 169 -8.17 4.89 -5.68
N GLY A 170 -8.13 4.04 -6.70
CA GLY A 170 -6.90 3.45 -7.22
C GLY A 170 -6.41 4.22 -8.44
N GLU A 171 -7.20 4.22 -9.52
CA GLU A 171 -7.05 5.12 -10.65
C GLU A 171 -7.71 6.47 -10.32
N PHE A 172 -7.34 7.49 -11.07
CA PHE A 172 -7.96 8.80 -10.91
C PHE A 172 -9.44 8.73 -11.25
N VAL A 173 -10.29 9.09 -10.31
CA VAL A 173 -11.72 9.28 -10.58
C VAL A 173 -11.93 10.64 -11.22
N MET A 174 -12.43 10.66 -12.44
CA MET A 174 -12.52 11.84 -13.28
C MET A 174 -13.98 12.29 -13.44
N LEU A 175 -14.19 13.61 -13.55
CA LEU A 175 -15.51 14.17 -13.90
C LEU A 175 -15.90 13.82 -15.34
N GLU A 176 -14.93 13.80 -16.23
CA GLU A 176 -15.10 13.43 -17.63
C GLU A 176 -14.50 12.05 -17.92
N PRO A 177 -15.09 11.28 -18.84
CA PRO A 177 -14.55 9.96 -19.17
C PRO A 177 -13.10 9.99 -19.64
N TYR A 178 -12.39 8.92 -19.34
CA TYR A 178 -11.06 8.68 -19.92
C TYR A 178 -11.13 8.67 -21.45
N SER A 179 -9.99 8.91 -22.09
CA SER A 179 -9.93 8.93 -23.55
C SER A 179 -10.40 7.61 -24.16
N PRO A 180 -11.06 7.63 -25.34
CA PRO A 180 -11.48 6.40 -26.02
C PRO A 180 -10.33 5.42 -26.30
N GLU A 181 -9.11 5.94 -26.49
CA GLU A 181 -7.91 5.13 -26.67
C GLU A 181 -7.53 4.40 -25.37
N PHE A 182 -7.56 5.09 -24.23
CA PHE A 182 -7.30 4.50 -22.92
C PHE A 182 -8.34 3.41 -22.61
N ILE A 183 -9.62 3.74 -22.73
CA ILE A 183 -10.75 2.81 -22.52
C ILE A 183 -10.58 1.55 -23.37
N LYS A 184 -10.29 1.71 -24.67
CA LYS A 184 -10.10 0.59 -25.59
C LYS A 184 -8.88 -0.26 -25.24
N THR A 185 -7.77 0.39 -24.90
CA THR A 185 -6.49 -0.30 -24.57
C THR A 185 -6.61 -1.15 -23.32
N HIS A 186 -7.42 -0.70 -22.35
CA HIS A 186 -7.60 -1.36 -21.04
C HIS A 186 -8.88 -2.20 -20.98
N GLY A 187 -9.63 -2.29 -22.10
CA GLY A 187 -10.85 -3.11 -22.15
C GLY A 187 -11.99 -2.61 -21.25
N LEU A 188 -11.98 -1.32 -20.94
CA LEU A 188 -12.96 -0.68 -20.05
C LEU A 188 -14.27 -0.35 -20.77
N GLU A 189 -15.32 -0.11 -20.00
CA GLU A 189 -16.62 0.28 -20.54
C GLU A 189 -16.59 1.72 -21.10
N GLU A 190 -17.39 1.96 -22.14
CA GLU A 190 -17.55 3.31 -22.71
C GLU A 190 -18.08 4.27 -21.64
N GLY A 191 -17.43 5.42 -21.50
CA GLY A 191 -17.79 6.40 -20.48
C GLY A 191 -17.11 6.17 -19.11
N TYR A 192 -16.14 5.28 -19.03
CA TYR A 192 -15.41 5.03 -17.80
C TYR A 192 -14.73 6.29 -17.27
N CYS A 193 -15.01 6.62 -16.01
CA CYS A 193 -14.51 7.81 -15.30
C CYS A 193 -13.56 7.47 -14.12
N GLY A 194 -13.10 6.24 -14.01
CA GLY A 194 -12.38 5.75 -12.82
C GLY A 194 -13.34 5.06 -11.84
N ARG A 195 -12.78 4.54 -10.77
CA ARG A 195 -13.55 3.79 -9.76
C ARG A 195 -13.15 4.18 -8.34
N LEU A 196 -14.16 4.49 -7.52
CA LEU A 196 -13.99 4.57 -6.09
C LEU A 196 -13.90 3.17 -5.47
N PHE A 197 -13.04 3.02 -4.46
CA PHE A 197 -12.92 1.77 -3.70
C PHE A 197 -14.10 1.53 -2.76
N PHE A 198 -14.78 2.60 -2.36
CA PHE A 198 -15.86 2.57 -1.38
C PHE A 198 -17.07 3.34 -1.87
N LYS A 199 -18.24 2.95 -1.39
CA LYS A 199 -19.47 3.71 -1.61
C LYS A 199 -19.51 4.94 -0.71
N ASP A 200 -20.31 5.92 -1.10
CA ASP A 200 -20.44 7.19 -0.37
C ASP A 200 -20.88 7.05 1.09
N ASP A 201 -21.76 6.10 1.38
CA ASP A 201 -22.23 5.81 2.73
C ASP A 201 -21.14 5.14 3.57
N GLU A 202 -20.39 4.21 3.01
CA GLU A 202 -19.24 3.57 3.65
C GLU A 202 -18.16 4.60 4.01
N LEU A 203 -17.84 5.51 3.07
CA LEU A 203 -16.89 6.60 3.32
C LEU A 203 -17.36 7.55 4.41
N LYS A 204 -18.64 7.95 4.38
CA LYS A 204 -19.22 8.83 5.40
C LYS A 204 -19.15 8.23 6.78
N ASP A 205 -19.50 6.95 6.90
CA ASP A 205 -19.47 6.23 8.19
C ASP A 205 -18.03 6.06 8.70
N ALA A 206 -17.10 5.70 7.81
CA ALA A 206 -15.70 5.58 8.17
C ALA A 206 -15.10 6.92 8.61
N PHE A 207 -15.39 8.00 7.90
CA PHE A 207 -14.89 9.33 8.27
C PHE A 207 -15.51 9.82 9.58
N ALA A 208 -16.80 9.60 9.82
CA ALA A 208 -17.45 9.93 11.09
C ALA A 208 -16.74 9.18 12.25
N ALA A 209 -16.52 7.88 12.09
CA ALA A 209 -15.82 7.07 13.09
C ALA A 209 -14.35 7.54 13.30
N CYS A 210 -13.64 7.88 12.23
CA CYS A 210 -12.30 8.46 12.33
C CYS A 210 -12.30 9.80 13.08
N MET A 211 -13.26 10.68 12.81
CA MET A 211 -13.39 11.96 13.51
C MET A 211 -13.64 11.81 15.01
N GLU A 212 -14.38 10.79 15.43
CA GLU A 212 -14.58 10.47 16.84
C GLU A 212 -13.27 10.13 17.58
N THR A 213 -12.25 9.68 16.87
CA THR A 213 -10.93 9.42 17.46
C THR A 213 -10.19 10.69 17.85
N GLY A 214 -10.59 11.85 17.31
CA GLY A 214 -9.85 13.13 17.43
C GLY A 214 -8.50 13.11 16.72
N LYS A 215 -8.29 12.15 15.80
CA LYS A 215 -7.04 11.98 15.04
C LYS A 215 -7.17 12.56 13.64
N GLN A 216 -6.05 12.81 13.01
CA GLN A 216 -6.00 13.29 11.64
C GLN A 216 -6.41 12.19 10.67
N ILE A 217 -7.13 12.56 9.62
CA ILE A 217 -7.40 11.69 8.48
C ILE A 217 -6.53 12.17 7.31
N HIS A 218 -5.85 11.23 6.68
CA HIS A 218 -5.03 11.46 5.49
C HIS A 218 -5.63 10.70 4.32
N ILE A 219 -6.17 11.42 3.35
CA ILE A 219 -6.91 10.83 2.23
C ILE A 219 -6.04 10.86 0.98
N HIS A 220 -5.98 9.73 0.25
CA HIS A 220 -5.49 9.69 -1.12
C HIS A 220 -6.67 9.88 -2.06
N ALA A 221 -6.65 10.99 -2.79
CA ALA A 221 -7.60 11.35 -3.83
C ALA A 221 -6.87 12.24 -4.84
N MET A 222 -6.81 11.82 -6.09
CA MET A 222 -6.02 12.43 -7.16
C MET A 222 -6.88 12.94 -8.32
N GLY A 223 -8.01 12.26 -8.58
CA GLY A 223 -8.95 12.66 -9.62
C GLY A 223 -9.72 13.93 -9.28
N ASP A 224 -10.42 14.47 -10.26
CA ASP A 224 -11.25 15.66 -10.14
C ASP A 224 -12.77 15.34 -10.02
N GLY A 225 -13.10 14.04 -10.02
CA GLY A 225 -14.45 13.48 -9.91
C GLY A 225 -14.99 13.30 -8.51
#